data_2e40cffe578b1cbf28735529154a2bf8
#
_entry.id   2e40cffe578b1cbf28735529154a2bf8
#
_cell.length_a   1.000
_cell.length_b   1.000
_cell.length_c   1.000
_cell.angle_alpha   90.00
_cell.angle_beta   90.00
_cell.angle_gamma   90.00
#
_symmetry.space_group_name_H-M   'P 1'
#
loop_
_entity.id
_entity.type
_entity.pdbx_description
1 polymer ?
#
loop_
_entity_poly.entity_id
_entity_poly.type
_entity_poly.pdbx_seq_one_letter_code
_entity_poly.pdbx_strand_id
1 'polypeptide(L)'
;MVGTKYASEKRVFTDIKSGARITQLTNRGINFHFYFTENSFDLDGETIYFLSNRGHEETEIFNLFKMNLESGEMVQLTDEPKGIEFGKITKTPDSEYIAYVTENNIHLYNTKTRENKLIYADKEHMLITQLSFSCDKQWIGFNRNEDVDALPDGGPNYAGFKEK
;
A
#
# COMPACT_ATOMS: atom_id res chain seq x y z
N MET A 1 5.12 5.69 -15.31
CA MET A 1 6.55 5.30 -15.47
C MET A 1 7.29 5.61 -14.17
N VAL A 2 8.07 4.68 -13.65
CA VAL A 2 8.86 4.86 -12.41
C VAL A 2 9.75 6.10 -12.52
N GLY A 3 9.78 6.91 -11.46
CA GLY A 3 10.55 8.15 -11.38
C GLY A 3 9.86 9.37 -11.97
N THR A 4 8.66 9.24 -12.56
CA THR A 4 7.89 10.39 -13.02
C THR A 4 7.57 11.31 -11.86
N LYS A 5 7.88 12.60 -12.05
CA LYS A 5 7.59 13.66 -11.11
C LYS A 5 6.30 14.37 -11.48
N TYR A 6 5.51 14.67 -10.48
CA TYR A 6 4.27 15.42 -10.59
C TYR A 6 4.36 16.67 -9.73
N ALA A 7 3.90 17.78 -10.29
CA ALA A 7 3.84 19.05 -9.58
C ALA A 7 2.88 18.98 -8.39
N SER A 8 3.10 19.87 -7.43
CA SER A 8 2.23 20.03 -6.25
C SER A 8 0.79 20.34 -6.66
N GLU A 9 -0.13 19.64 -6.04
CA GLU A 9 -1.57 19.91 -6.08
C GLU A 9 -2.07 20.47 -4.74
N LYS A 10 -1.13 20.77 -3.84
CA LYS A 10 -1.42 21.19 -2.47
C LYS A 10 -2.24 22.46 -2.41
N ARG A 11 -3.28 22.46 -1.58
CA ARG A 11 -4.10 23.60 -1.23
C ARG A 11 -4.25 23.73 0.27
N VAL A 12 -4.18 24.95 0.78
CA VAL A 12 -4.36 25.23 2.20
C VAL A 12 -5.58 26.14 2.33
N PHE A 13 -6.49 25.78 3.23
CA PHE A 13 -7.67 26.56 3.53
C PHE A 13 -8.08 26.38 4.99
N THR A 14 -8.94 27.26 5.47
CA THR A 14 -9.49 27.16 6.82
C THR A 14 -10.93 26.65 6.73
N ASP A 15 -11.26 25.62 7.48
CA ASP A 15 -12.63 25.16 7.60
C ASP A 15 -13.48 26.20 8.36
N ILE A 16 -14.54 26.65 7.71
CA ILE A 16 -15.38 27.74 8.23
C ILE A 16 -16.09 27.36 9.55
N LYS A 17 -16.40 26.08 9.72
CA LYS A 17 -17.16 25.60 10.89
C LYS A 17 -16.28 25.39 12.12
N SER A 18 -15.13 24.76 11.92
CA SER A 18 -14.22 24.40 13.03
C SER A 18 -13.08 25.39 13.26
N GLY A 19 -12.79 26.25 12.29
CA GLY A 19 -11.61 27.11 12.30
C GLY A 19 -10.30 26.35 12.03
N ALA A 20 -10.36 25.05 11.76
CA ALA A 20 -9.18 24.23 11.52
C ALA A 20 -8.50 24.59 10.21
N ARG A 21 -7.18 24.69 10.23
CA ARG A 21 -6.36 24.81 9.02
C ARG A 21 -6.24 23.43 8.37
N ILE A 22 -6.74 23.30 7.15
CA ILE A 22 -6.71 22.06 6.36
C ILE A 22 -5.69 22.21 5.24
N THR A 23 -4.85 21.17 5.06
CA THR A 23 -3.98 21.04 3.90
C THR A 23 -4.47 19.85 3.08
N GLN A 24 -5.09 20.15 1.96
CA GLN A 24 -5.41 19.16 0.93
C GLN A 24 -4.13 18.87 0.14
N LEU A 25 -3.68 17.61 0.11
CA LEU A 25 -2.42 17.23 -0.53
C LEU A 25 -2.58 16.94 -2.02
N THR A 26 -3.72 16.38 -2.42
CA THR A 26 -3.99 15.95 -3.81
C THR A 26 -5.37 16.43 -4.26
N ASN A 27 -5.53 16.68 -5.57
CA ASN A 27 -6.81 17.09 -6.15
C ASN A 27 -7.13 16.39 -7.49
N ARG A 28 -6.30 15.46 -7.94
CA ARG A 28 -6.50 14.68 -9.16
C ARG A 28 -6.40 13.19 -8.87
N GLY A 29 -7.14 12.41 -9.68
CA GLY A 29 -7.17 10.96 -9.58
C GLY A 29 -7.74 10.47 -8.24
N ILE A 30 -7.70 9.18 -8.08
CA ILE A 30 -8.06 8.50 -6.83
C ILE A 30 -6.76 8.25 -6.07
N ASN A 31 -6.75 8.59 -4.78
CA ASN A 31 -5.57 8.48 -3.93
C ASN A 31 -5.95 7.85 -2.60
N PHE A 32 -5.14 6.91 -2.13
CA PHE A 32 -5.30 6.25 -0.85
C PHE A 32 -4.01 6.34 -0.06
N HIS A 33 -4.07 6.79 1.19
CA HIS A 33 -3.02 6.47 2.15
C HIS A 33 -3.07 4.97 2.48
N PHE A 34 -2.06 4.43 3.12
CA PHE A 34 -2.08 3.03 3.56
C PHE A 34 -3.25 2.78 4.50
N TYR A 35 -3.65 1.54 4.65
CA TYR A 35 -4.75 1.20 5.52
C TYR A 35 -4.49 1.70 6.95
N PHE A 36 -5.54 1.98 7.71
CA PHE A 36 -5.43 2.67 9.02
C PHE A 36 -4.53 1.96 10.05
N THR A 37 -4.19 0.71 9.84
CA THR A 37 -3.23 -0.03 10.67
C THR A 37 -1.77 0.27 10.32
N GLU A 38 -1.52 0.96 9.20
CA GLU A 38 -0.19 1.23 8.66
C GLU A 38 0.11 2.73 8.65
N ASN A 39 1.31 3.10 9.10
CA ASN A 39 1.74 4.49 9.04
C ASN A 39 2.23 4.86 7.64
N SER A 40 1.52 5.76 6.96
CA SER A 40 1.90 6.24 5.63
C SER A 40 3.05 7.26 5.63
N PHE A 41 3.40 7.83 6.78
CA PHE A 41 4.44 8.84 6.88
C PHE A 41 5.82 8.21 7.10
N ASP A 42 6.85 8.88 6.61
CA ASP A 42 8.23 8.57 6.97
C ASP A 42 8.55 9.04 8.39
N LEU A 43 9.65 8.54 8.96
CA LEU A 43 10.08 8.91 10.32
C LEU A 43 10.39 10.39 10.47
N ASP A 44 10.85 11.05 9.41
CA ASP A 44 11.12 12.48 9.39
C ASP A 44 9.84 13.34 9.45
N GLY A 45 8.67 12.73 9.14
CA GLY A 45 7.40 13.44 9.04
C GLY A 45 7.30 14.37 7.82
N GLU A 46 8.28 14.36 6.92
CA GLU A 46 8.34 15.23 5.74
C GLU A 46 7.82 14.53 4.48
N THR A 47 7.78 13.20 4.49
CA THR A 47 7.37 12.37 3.35
C THR A 47 6.14 11.53 3.70
N ILE A 48 5.19 11.46 2.77
CA ILE A 48 4.07 10.52 2.81
C ILE A 48 4.13 9.58 1.61
N TYR A 49 3.89 8.29 1.87
CA TYR A 49 3.70 7.25 0.85
C TYR A 49 2.21 6.99 0.66
N PHE A 50 1.77 6.83 -0.58
CA PHE A 50 0.36 6.63 -0.90
C PHE A 50 0.19 5.88 -2.22
N LEU A 51 -0.98 5.31 -2.42
CA LEU A 51 -1.39 4.72 -3.69
C LEU A 51 -2.14 5.75 -4.52
N SER A 52 -1.89 5.78 -5.82
CA SER A 52 -2.58 6.67 -6.76
C SER A 52 -2.75 6.00 -8.12
N ASN A 53 -3.86 6.29 -8.78
CA ASN A 53 -4.09 5.90 -10.17
C ASN A 53 -3.58 6.96 -11.18
N ARG A 54 -2.69 7.88 -10.77
CA ARG A 54 -2.09 8.86 -11.67
C ARG A 54 -1.39 8.21 -12.86
N GLY A 55 -1.68 8.75 -14.06
CA GLY A 55 -1.26 8.14 -15.31
C GLY A 55 -2.17 7.02 -15.82
N HIS A 56 -3.18 6.65 -15.02
CA HIS A 56 -4.21 5.66 -15.30
C HIS A 56 -5.58 6.11 -14.76
N GLU A 57 -5.88 7.43 -14.84
CA GLU A 57 -7.00 8.07 -14.13
C GLU A 57 -8.38 7.50 -14.53
N GLU A 58 -8.48 6.86 -15.69
CA GLU A 58 -9.69 6.21 -16.18
C GLU A 58 -9.85 4.76 -15.68
N THR A 59 -8.94 4.30 -14.83
CA THR A 59 -8.89 2.91 -14.34
C THR A 59 -8.67 2.88 -12.83
N GLU A 60 -8.83 1.69 -12.25
CA GLU A 60 -8.48 1.41 -10.85
C GLU A 60 -7.07 0.79 -10.71
N ILE A 61 -6.14 1.16 -11.59
CA ILE A 61 -4.75 0.72 -11.53
C ILE A 61 -3.97 1.67 -10.62
N PHE A 62 -3.70 1.25 -9.40
CA PHE A 62 -2.99 2.04 -8.40
C PHE A 62 -1.52 1.67 -8.35
N ASN A 63 -0.67 2.67 -8.30
CA ASN A 63 0.76 2.51 -8.09
C ASN A 63 1.22 3.25 -6.85
N LEU A 64 2.40 2.90 -6.36
CA LEU A 64 3.00 3.54 -5.19
C LEU A 64 3.64 4.87 -5.57
N PHE A 65 3.34 5.88 -4.78
CA PHE A 65 3.90 7.24 -4.87
C PHE A 65 4.46 7.66 -3.52
N LYS A 66 5.37 8.62 -3.57
CA LYS A 66 5.74 9.43 -2.41
C LYS A 66 5.53 10.91 -2.71
N MET A 67 5.25 11.67 -1.66
CA MET A 67 5.12 13.13 -1.73
C MET A 67 5.96 13.76 -0.63
N ASN A 68 6.72 14.80 -0.97
CA ASN A 68 7.28 15.67 0.04
C ASN A 68 6.19 16.64 0.52
N LEU A 69 5.94 16.69 1.81
CA LEU A 69 4.82 17.46 2.41
C LEU A 69 5.05 18.96 2.36
N GLU A 70 6.30 19.42 2.37
CA GLU A 70 6.61 20.85 2.26
C GLU A 70 6.36 21.36 0.84
N SER A 71 7.01 20.77 -0.15
CA SER A 71 6.90 21.18 -1.54
C SER A 71 5.60 20.72 -2.22
N GLY A 72 5.04 19.58 -1.79
CA GLY A 72 3.93 18.88 -2.47
C GLY A 72 4.35 18.16 -3.76
N GLU A 73 5.65 18.11 -4.09
CA GLU A 73 6.14 17.33 -5.24
C GLU A 73 5.90 15.84 -5.00
N MET A 74 5.34 15.16 -6.00
CA MET A 74 5.09 13.73 -5.97
C MET A 74 6.00 12.99 -6.93
N VAL A 75 6.40 11.77 -6.57
CA VAL A 75 7.21 10.88 -7.41
C VAL A 75 6.58 9.50 -7.45
N GLN A 76 6.38 8.97 -8.65
CA GLN A 76 5.93 7.60 -8.86
C GLN A 76 7.07 6.61 -8.57
N LEU A 77 6.82 5.62 -7.71
CA LEU A 77 7.81 4.64 -7.26
C LEU A 77 7.67 3.29 -7.96
N THR A 78 6.46 2.89 -8.32
CA THR A 78 6.18 1.63 -9.03
C THR A 78 5.42 1.87 -10.32
N ASP A 79 5.39 0.87 -11.18
CA ASP A 79 4.66 0.90 -12.46
C ASP A 79 4.08 -0.49 -12.74
N GLU A 80 3.31 -0.98 -11.77
CA GLU A 80 2.67 -2.30 -11.83
C GLU A 80 1.49 -2.25 -12.82
N PRO A 81 1.49 -3.05 -13.88
CA PRO A 81 0.48 -2.96 -14.93
C PRO A 81 -0.93 -3.34 -14.47
N LYS A 82 -1.04 -4.14 -13.41
CA LYS A 82 -2.31 -4.52 -12.79
C LYS A 82 -2.59 -3.75 -11.51
N GLY A 83 -1.67 -2.87 -11.13
CA GLY A 83 -1.78 -2.08 -9.91
C GLY A 83 -1.45 -2.85 -8.64
N ILE A 84 -1.33 -2.10 -7.57
CA ILE A 84 -1.14 -2.59 -6.21
C ILE A 84 -2.52 -2.72 -5.55
N GLU A 85 -2.79 -3.84 -4.91
CA GLU A 85 -4.07 -4.08 -4.25
C GLU A 85 -4.22 -3.21 -3.00
N PHE A 86 -5.32 -2.44 -2.96
CA PHE A 86 -5.63 -1.61 -1.80
C PHE A 86 -5.74 -2.44 -0.51
N GLY A 87 -5.12 -1.93 0.56
CA GLY A 87 -5.09 -2.60 1.87
C GLY A 87 -4.06 -3.72 1.99
N LYS A 88 -3.39 -4.10 0.88
CA LYS A 88 -2.35 -5.13 0.90
C LYS A 88 -0.96 -4.53 0.67
N ILE A 89 -0.64 -3.51 1.45
CA ILE A 89 0.63 -2.80 1.45
C ILE A 89 1.04 -2.47 2.88
N THR A 90 2.32 -2.62 3.18
CA THR A 90 2.93 -2.30 4.47
C THR A 90 4.33 -1.75 4.28
N LYS A 91 4.88 -1.09 5.29
CA LYS A 91 6.26 -0.63 5.25
C LYS A 91 6.99 -0.87 6.56
N THR A 92 8.31 -0.96 6.50
CA THR A 92 9.13 -0.96 7.71
C THR A 92 9.02 0.38 8.45
N PRO A 93 9.21 0.41 9.78
CA PRO A 93 9.13 1.65 10.57
C PRO A 93 9.99 2.78 10.03
N ASP A 94 11.19 2.47 9.53
CA ASP A 94 12.13 3.43 8.92
C ASP A 94 11.88 3.69 7.45
N SER A 95 10.79 3.17 6.89
CA SER A 95 10.41 3.28 5.48
C SER A 95 11.47 2.82 4.47
N GLU A 96 12.47 2.03 4.91
CA GLU A 96 13.48 1.48 4.00
C GLU A 96 12.88 0.49 3.01
N TYR A 97 11.95 -0.35 3.49
CA TYR A 97 11.25 -1.32 2.67
C TYR A 97 9.74 -1.11 2.70
N ILE A 98 9.13 -1.29 1.54
CA ILE A 98 7.67 -1.32 1.36
C ILE A 98 7.33 -2.65 0.69
N ALA A 99 6.48 -3.46 1.33
CA ALA A 99 5.96 -4.69 0.76
C ALA A 99 4.53 -4.48 0.29
N TYR A 100 4.18 -5.02 -0.87
CA TYR A 100 2.85 -4.89 -1.44
C TYR A 100 2.45 -6.10 -2.26
N VAL A 101 1.15 -6.24 -2.51
CA VAL A 101 0.60 -7.31 -3.36
C VAL A 101 0.15 -6.73 -4.70
N THR A 102 0.57 -7.40 -5.76
CA THR A 102 0.05 -7.23 -7.12
C THR A 102 -0.08 -8.60 -7.78
N GLU A 103 -1.17 -8.85 -8.51
CA GLU A 103 -1.42 -10.14 -9.18
C GLU A 103 -1.20 -11.37 -8.29
N ASN A 104 -1.60 -11.29 -7.02
CA ASN A 104 -1.42 -12.35 -6.02
C ASN A 104 0.04 -12.70 -5.70
N ASN A 105 0.96 -11.76 -5.95
CA ASN A 105 2.37 -11.88 -5.64
C ASN A 105 2.79 -10.81 -4.63
N ILE A 106 3.71 -11.15 -3.73
CA ILE A 106 4.28 -10.18 -2.79
C ILE A 106 5.59 -9.65 -3.35
N HIS A 107 5.66 -8.36 -3.50
CA HIS A 107 6.85 -7.61 -3.91
C HIS A 107 7.44 -6.84 -2.74
N LEU A 108 8.75 -6.71 -2.72
CA LEU A 108 9.51 -5.91 -1.77
C LEU A 108 10.23 -4.78 -2.52
N TYR A 109 9.84 -3.56 -2.24
CA TYR A 109 10.44 -2.37 -2.81
C TYR A 109 11.38 -1.71 -1.80
N ASN A 110 12.63 -1.48 -2.19
CA ASN A 110 13.58 -0.71 -1.38
C ASN A 110 13.53 0.77 -1.78
N THR A 111 13.17 1.65 -0.86
CA THR A 111 12.95 3.08 -1.13
C THR A 111 14.26 3.83 -1.41
N LYS A 112 15.41 3.32 -0.95
CA LYS A 112 16.73 3.92 -1.14
C LYS A 112 17.36 3.52 -2.47
N THR A 113 17.38 2.22 -2.75
CA THR A 113 17.98 1.69 -3.99
C THR A 113 17.02 1.69 -5.18
N ARG A 114 15.70 1.79 -4.92
CA ARG A 114 14.60 1.65 -5.89
C ARG A 114 14.52 0.25 -6.51
N GLU A 115 15.17 -0.71 -5.90
CA GLU A 115 15.04 -2.11 -6.30
C GLU A 115 13.64 -2.61 -5.94
N ASN A 116 13.02 -3.31 -6.90
CA ASN A 116 11.74 -3.98 -6.71
C ASN A 116 11.93 -5.47 -6.93
N LYS A 117 11.65 -6.27 -5.92
CA LYS A 117 11.92 -7.70 -5.91
C LYS A 117 10.66 -8.51 -5.60
N LEU A 118 10.35 -9.48 -6.45
CA LEU A 118 9.37 -10.51 -6.13
C LEU A 118 9.94 -11.41 -5.00
N ILE A 119 9.23 -11.51 -3.87
CA ILE A 119 9.66 -12.33 -2.72
C ILE A 119 8.74 -13.52 -2.47
N TYR A 120 7.49 -13.49 -2.93
CA TYR A 120 6.56 -14.60 -2.82
C TYR A 120 5.58 -14.59 -3.99
N ALA A 121 5.28 -15.77 -4.52
CA ALA A 121 4.25 -15.97 -5.55
C ALA A 121 3.38 -17.17 -5.18
N ASP A 122 2.07 -17.00 -5.22
CA ASP A 122 1.11 -18.08 -5.02
C ASP A 122 0.22 -18.20 -6.26
N LYS A 123 0.19 -19.40 -6.84
CA LYS A 123 -0.62 -19.72 -8.02
C LYS A 123 -1.91 -20.45 -7.67
N GLU A 124 -1.98 -21.01 -6.48
CA GLU A 124 -3.07 -21.90 -6.06
C GLU A 124 -4.03 -21.24 -5.09
N HIS A 125 -3.53 -20.28 -4.29
CA HIS A 125 -4.30 -19.65 -3.24
C HIS A 125 -4.29 -18.13 -3.41
N MET A 126 -5.38 -17.51 -3.00
CA MET A 126 -5.49 -16.05 -3.01
C MET A 126 -4.90 -15.45 -1.72
N LEU A 127 -4.07 -14.44 -1.83
CA LEU A 127 -3.63 -13.63 -0.71
C LEU A 127 -4.79 -12.75 -0.24
N ILE A 128 -5.30 -12.97 0.96
CA ILE A 128 -6.55 -12.36 1.43
C ILE A 128 -6.37 -11.17 2.35
N THR A 129 -5.21 -11.01 2.98
CA THR A 129 -5.08 -9.98 4.00
C THR A 129 -3.94 -9.01 3.80
N GLN A 130 -3.92 -8.06 4.73
CA GLN A 130 -2.87 -7.11 4.91
C GLN A 130 -1.54 -7.81 5.20
N LEU A 131 -0.49 -7.18 4.73
CA LEU A 131 0.88 -7.55 5.07
C LEU A 131 1.27 -6.85 6.38
N SER A 132 2.20 -7.44 7.11
CA SER A 132 2.81 -6.80 8.28
C SER A 132 4.28 -7.17 8.41
N PHE A 133 5.15 -6.19 8.63
CA PHE A 133 6.54 -6.44 8.95
C PHE A 133 6.73 -6.73 10.44
N SER A 134 7.66 -7.63 10.77
CA SER A 134 8.22 -7.71 12.12
C SER A 134 9.07 -6.48 12.42
N CYS A 135 9.19 -6.15 13.72
CA CYS A 135 9.97 -4.98 14.16
C CYS A 135 11.45 -5.05 13.75
N ASP A 136 12.00 -6.27 13.68
CA ASP A 136 13.39 -6.52 13.25
C ASP A 136 13.55 -6.61 11.73
N LYS A 137 12.47 -6.43 10.95
CA LYS A 137 12.42 -6.48 9.49
C LYS A 137 12.80 -7.83 8.87
N GLN A 138 12.85 -8.90 9.66
CA GLN A 138 13.25 -10.23 9.18
C GLN A 138 12.07 -11.01 8.60
N TRP A 139 10.84 -10.64 8.98
CA TRP A 139 9.65 -11.38 8.63
C TRP A 139 8.57 -10.49 8.05
N ILE A 140 7.80 -11.05 7.12
CA ILE A 140 6.54 -10.48 6.64
C ILE A 140 5.45 -11.48 6.94
N GLY A 141 4.50 -11.09 7.79
CA GLY A 141 3.29 -11.84 8.06
C GLY A 141 2.25 -11.57 6.98
N PHE A 142 1.60 -12.63 6.50
CA PHE A 142 0.46 -12.56 5.58
C PHE A 142 -0.39 -13.82 5.75
N ASN A 143 -1.60 -13.82 5.20
CA ASN A 143 -2.41 -15.02 5.10
C ASN A 143 -2.97 -15.18 3.69
N ARG A 144 -3.28 -16.41 3.37
CA ARG A 144 -3.89 -16.85 2.13
C ARG A 144 -5.15 -17.67 2.45
N ASN A 145 -6.09 -17.75 1.51
CA ASN A 145 -7.16 -18.72 1.62
C ASN A 145 -6.61 -20.13 1.43
N GLU A 146 -7.24 -21.07 2.08
CA GLU A 146 -6.98 -22.48 1.87
C GLU A 146 -8.26 -23.18 1.42
N ASP A 147 -8.11 -24.28 0.69
CA ASP A 147 -9.23 -25.15 0.41
C ASP A 147 -9.58 -25.90 1.70
N VAL A 148 -10.66 -25.46 2.33
CA VAL A 148 -11.12 -26.02 3.61
C VAL A 148 -11.47 -27.51 3.47
N ASP A 149 -11.89 -27.94 2.27
CA ASP A 149 -12.25 -29.33 2.01
C ASP A 149 -11.00 -30.24 1.87
N ALA A 150 -9.83 -29.65 1.61
CA ALA A 150 -8.55 -30.36 1.59
C ALA A 150 -7.91 -30.56 2.96
N LEU A 151 -8.42 -29.91 4.00
CA LEU A 151 -7.89 -30.08 5.37
C LEU A 151 -8.45 -31.39 5.96
N PRO A 152 -7.58 -32.31 6.46
CA PRO A 152 -7.98 -33.63 6.93
C PRO A 152 -9.10 -33.61 7.98
N ASP A 153 -9.15 -32.58 8.82
CA ASP A 153 -10.12 -32.45 9.93
C ASP A 153 -11.02 -31.22 9.78
N GLY A 154 -11.10 -30.63 8.60
CA GLY A 154 -11.84 -29.39 8.39
C GLY A 154 -11.31 -28.18 9.15
N GLY A 155 -10.26 -28.34 9.92
CA GLY A 155 -9.61 -27.36 10.80
C GLY A 155 -10.56 -26.83 11.89
N PRO A 156 -10.17 -26.78 13.15
CA PRO A 156 -11.05 -26.40 14.25
C PRO A 156 -11.65 -24.98 14.13
N ASN A 157 -11.04 -24.13 13.34
CA ASN A 157 -11.51 -22.76 13.15
C ASN A 157 -12.48 -22.58 11.96
N TYR A 158 -12.60 -23.56 11.09
CA TYR A 158 -13.42 -23.45 9.87
C TYR A 158 -14.75 -24.21 9.97
N ALA A 159 -14.83 -25.24 10.84
CA ALA A 159 -16.08 -25.96 11.08
C ALA A 159 -17.22 -25.04 11.53
N GLY A 160 -16.93 -24.02 12.35
CA GLY A 160 -17.90 -23.04 12.80
C GLY A 160 -18.37 -22.03 11.75
N PHE A 161 -17.69 -21.93 10.61
CA PHE A 161 -18.10 -21.07 9.50
C PHE A 161 -19.04 -21.75 8.50
N LYS A 162 -19.03 -23.09 8.44
CA LYS A 162 -19.95 -23.86 7.57
C LYS A 162 -21.35 -23.98 8.15
N GLU A 163 -21.52 -23.76 9.44
CA GLU A 163 -22.81 -23.89 10.14
C GLU A 163 -23.57 -22.56 10.33
N LYS A 164 -23.09 -21.47 9.74
CA LYS A 164 -23.73 -20.15 9.79
C LYS A 164 -24.11 -19.68 8.39
#